data_7692c6797a38ae73d4a0d23be87f1477
#
_entry.id   7692c6797a38ae73d4a0d23be87f1477
#
_cell.length_a   1.000
_cell.length_b   1.000
_cell.length_c   1.000
_cell.angle_alpha   90.00
_cell.angle_beta   90.00
_cell.angle_gamma   90.00
#
_symmetry.space_group_name_H-M   'P 1'
#
loop_
_entity.id
_entity.type
_entity.pdbx_description
1 polymer ?
#
loop_
_entity_poly.entity_id
_entity_poly.type
_entity_poly.pdbx_seq_one_letter_code
_entity_poly.pdbx_strand_id
1 'polypeptide(L)'
;MPDKFASINKVLGTETDIVEVDNNLKSIDKAPDDIDKDYQYTRANLYSLIEKGQESLNGIMELAGESASPRAYEVAGQIIKSVADTTDKLMEL
;
A
#
# COMPACT_ATOMS: atom_id res chain seq x y z
N MET A 1 -47.05 -9.56 -0.62
CA MET A 1 -45.91 -10.44 -0.55
C MET A 1 -44.60 -9.71 -0.70
N PRO A 2 -44.35 -8.89 0.17
CA PRO A 2 -43.11 -8.15 0.12
C PRO A 2 -41.91 -8.93 0.58
N ASP A 3 -42.11 -10.12 1.11
CA ASP A 3 -41.10 -10.79 1.91
C ASP A 3 -39.85 -11.17 1.16
N LYS A 4 -40.01 -11.47 -0.13
CA LYS A 4 -38.91 -11.91 -0.95
C LYS A 4 -37.90 -10.78 -1.21
N PHE A 5 -38.42 -9.60 -1.45
CA PHE A 5 -37.58 -8.42 -1.70
C PHE A 5 -37.25 -7.68 -0.40
N ALA A 6 -38.14 -7.79 0.58
CA ALA A 6 -37.88 -7.17 1.87
C ALA A 6 -36.63 -7.73 2.56
N SER A 7 -36.42 -9.06 2.46
CA SER A 7 -35.24 -9.68 3.03
C SER A 7 -33.97 -9.20 2.32
N ILE A 8 -34.01 -9.13 1.00
CA ILE A 8 -32.88 -8.66 0.21
C ILE A 8 -32.59 -7.21 0.54
N ASN A 9 -33.63 -6.38 0.57
CA ASN A 9 -33.46 -4.96 0.89
C ASN A 9 -32.92 -4.75 2.30
N LYS A 10 -33.31 -5.59 3.22
CA LYS A 10 -32.80 -5.52 4.59
C LYS A 10 -31.33 -5.85 4.64
N VAL A 11 -30.91 -6.87 3.93
CA VAL A 11 -29.48 -7.26 3.85
C VAL A 11 -28.67 -6.15 3.20
N LEU A 12 -29.16 -5.61 2.07
CA LEU A 12 -28.50 -4.53 1.37
C LEU A 12 -28.42 -3.26 2.24
N GLY A 13 -29.51 -2.96 2.95
CA GLY A 13 -29.52 -1.84 3.88
C GLY A 13 -28.54 -2.01 5.00
N THR A 14 -28.43 -3.22 5.52
CA THR A 14 -27.46 -3.52 6.56
C THR A 14 -26.03 -3.38 6.07
N GLU A 15 -25.74 -3.87 4.88
CA GLU A 15 -24.43 -3.70 4.27
C GLU A 15 -24.09 -2.24 4.05
N THR A 16 -25.05 -1.47 3.56
CA THR A 16 -24.88 -0.05 3.33
C THR A 16 -24.61 0.67 4.66
N ASP A 17 -25.35 0.33 5.70
CA ASP A 17 -25.16 0.91 7.02
C ASP A 17 -23.77 0.60 7.58
N ILE A 18 -23.29 -0.61 7.39
CA ILE A 18 -21.96 -1.01 7.83
C ILE A 18 -20.90 -0.19 7.10
N VAL A 19 -21.04 -0.03 5.80
CA VAL A 19 -20.09 0.76 5.01
C VAL A 19 -20.10 2.22 5.44
N GLU A 20 -21.27 2.79 5.69
CA GLU A 20 -21.40 4.16 6.17
C GLU A 20 -20.75 4.34 7.54
N VAL A 21 -20.96 3.40 8.44
CA VAL A 21 -20.33 3.43 9.76
C VAL A 21 -18.81 3.37 9.63
N ASP A 22 -18.28 2.50 8.79
CA ASP A 22 -16.84 2.42 8.57
C ASP A 22 -16.29 3.73 8.02
N ASN A 23 -16.97 4.33 7.05
CA ASN A 23 -16.56 5.61 6.49
C ASN A 23 -16.60 6.72 7.53
N ASN A 24 -17.64 6.75 8.35
CA ASN A 24 -17.76 7.73 9.42
C ASN A 24 -16.67 7.56 10.45
N LEU A 25 -16.37 6.32 10.83
CA LEU A 25 -15.28 6.03 11.76
C LEU A 25 -13.94 6.50 11.21
N LYS A 26 -13.70 6.27 9.94
CA LYS A 26 -12.45 6.70 9.31
C LYS A 26 -12.33 8.20 9.23
N SER A 27 -13.44 8.90 8.98
CA SER A 27 -13.39 10.33 8.74
C SER A 27 -13.59 11.15 10.01
N ILE A 28 -14.33 10.63 11.00
CA ILE A 28 -14.75 11.40 12.17
C ILE A 28 -14.08 10.92 13.43
N ASP A 29 -14.05 9.60 13.63
CA ASP A 29 -13.68 9.00 14.91
C ASP A 29 -12.25 8.51 14.96
N LYS A 30 -11.46 8.77 13.91
CA LYS A 30 -10.07 8.40 13.95
C LYS A 30 -9.36 9.32 14.93
N ALA A 31 -9.01 8.76 16.08
CA ALA A 31 -8.33 9.51 17.13
C ALA A 31 -6.98 10.03 16.64
N PRO A 32 -6.49 11.16 17.17
CA PRO A 32 -5.15 11.65 16.84
C PRO A 32 -4.08 10.60 17.03
N ASP A 33 -4.20 9.74 18.05
CA ASP A 33 -3.26 8.65 18.30
C ASP A 33 -3.26 7.63 17.17
N ASP A 34 -4.44 7.32 16.61
CA ASP A 34 -4.56 6.38 15.49
C ASP A 34 -3.97 6.96 14.22
N ILE A 35 -4.16 8.25 13.99
CA ILE A 35 -3.57 8.94 12.86
C ILE A 35 -2.05 8.91 12.97
N ASP A 36 -1.53 9.20 14.16
CA ASP A 36 -0.10 9.19 14.41
C ASP A 36 0.48 7.78 14.23
N LYS A 37 -0.20 6.77 14.75
CA LYS A 37 0.22 5.37 14.58
C LYS A 37 0.25 4.97 13.12
N ASP A 38 -0.79 5.34 12.36
CA ASP A 38 -0.85 5.03 10.93
C ASP A 38 0.27 5.73 10.17
N TYR A 39 0.54 6.97 10.52
CA TYR A 39 1.64 7.72 9.93
C TYR A 39 2.97 7.03 10.20
N GLN A 40 3.23 6.67 11.44
CA GLN A 40 4.48 6.01 11.84
C GLN A 40 4.61 4.64 11.18
N TYR A 41 3.53 3.88 11.11
CA TYR A 41 3.53 2.57 10.47
C TYR A 41 3.81 2.70 8.96
N THR A 42 3.14 3.63 8.29
CA THR A 42 3.35 3.87 6.87
C THR A 42 4.76 4.33 6.58
N ARG A 43 5.26 5.25 7.40
CA ARG A 43 6.62 5.74 7.28
C ARG A 43 7.64 4.61 7.44
N ALA A 44 7.47 3.77 8.45
CA ALA A 44 8.34 2.63 8.68
C ALA A 44 8.31 1.63 7.52
N ASN A 45 7.12 1.37 6.97
CA ASN A 45 6.97 0.50 5.81
C ASN A 45 7.68 1.05 4.58
N LEU A 46 7.56 2.34 4.33
CA LEU A 46 8.23 2.97 3.19
C LEU A 46 9.74 2.88 3.33
N TYR A 47 10.28 3.14 4.52
CA TYR A 47 11.71 2.97 4.78
C TYR A 47 12.15 1.52 4.53
N SER A 48 11.38 0.56 5.04
CA SER A 48 11.70 -0.85 4.85
C SER A 48 11.70 -1.26 3.38
N LEU A 49 10.73 -0.75 2.61
CA LEU A 49 10.64 -1.03 1.17
C LEU A 49 11.83 -0.42 0.42
N ILE A 50 12.23 0.79 0.80
CA ILE A 50 13.39 1.44 0.20
C ILE A 50 14.66 0.62 0.48
N GLU A 51 14.87 0.20 1.72
CA GLU A 51 16.02 -0.60 2.09
C GLU A 51 16.07 -1.93 1.35
N LYS A 52 14.93 -2.62 1.28
CA LYS A 52 14.83 -3.89 0.56
C LYS A 52 15.02 -3.70 -0.94
N GLY A 53 14.53 -2.61 -1.47
CA GLY A 53 14.73 -2.25 -2.87
C GLY A 53 16.22 -2.03 -3.18
N GLN A 54 16.91 -1.32 -2.28
CA GLN A 54 18.35 -1.08 -2.44
C GLN A 54 19.16 -2.37 -2.35
N GLU A 55 18.81 -3.27 -1.41
CA GLU A 55 19.46 -4.58 -1.31
C GLU A 55 19.25 -5.40 -2.58
N SER A 56 18.01 -5.42 -3.08
CA SER A 56 17.69 -6.12 -4.32
C SER A 56 18.43 -5.54 -5.51
N LEU A 57 18.55 -4.21 -5.57
CA LEU A 57 19.27 -3.53 -6.62
C LEU A 57 20.76 -3.93 -6.60
N ASN A 58 21.37 -3.94 -5.42
CA ASN A 58 22.76 -4.35 -5.28
C ASN A 58 22.97 -5.79 -5.77
N GLY A 59 22.05 -6.71 -5.39
CA GLY A 59 22.13 -8.09 -5.84
C GLY A 59 21.98 -8.24 -7.35
N ILE A 60 21.04 -7.53 -7.95
CA ILE A 60 20.82 -7.56 -9.40
C ILE A 60 21.98 -6.93 -10.14
N MET A 61 22.56 -5.84 -9.64
CA MET A 61 23.70 -5.18 -10.27
C MET A 61 24.94 -6.06 -10.24
N GLU A 62 25.15 -6.78 -9.14
CA GLU A 62 26.24 -7.75 -9.05
C GLU A 62 26.05 -8.86 -10.09
N LEU A 63 24.84 -9.42 -10.16
CA LEU A 63 24.52 -10.45 -11.13
C LEU A 63 24.68 -9.95 -12.57
N ALA A 64 24.21 -8.75 -12.85
CA ALA A 64 24.33 -8.12 -14.15
C ALA A 64 25.79 -7.94 -14.56
N GLY A 65 26.64 -7.53 -13.60
CA GLY A 65 28.07 -7.36 -13.85
C GLY A 65 28.77 -8.67 -14.14
N GLU A 66 28.36 -9.75 -13.48
CA GLU A 66 28.95 -11.07 -13.72
C GLU A 66 28.47 -11.72 -15.00
N SER A 67 27.17 -11.65 -15.27
CA SER A 67 26.56 -12.37 -16.39
C SER A 67 26.42 -11.54 -17.66
N ALA A 68 26.57 -10.23 -17.58
CA ALA A 68 26.31 -9.27 -18.67
C ALA A 68 24.93 -9.46 -19.28
N SER A 69 23.94 -9.83 -18.47
CA SER A 69 22.59 -10.14 -18.93
C SER A 69 21.78 -8.86 -19.16
N PRO A 70 21.25 -8.63 -20.37
CA PRO A 70 20.38 -7.49 -20.63
C PRO A 70 19.14 -7.50 -19.74
N ARG A 71 18.62 -8.68 -19.42
CA ARG A 71 17.46 -8.83 -18.55
C ARG A 71 17.75 -8.33 -17.14
N ALA A 72 18.95 -8.62 -16.62
CA ALA A 72 19.33 -8.16 -15.29
C ALA A 72 19.41 -6.64 -15.22
N TYR A 73 19.96 -6.00 -16.26
CA TYR A 73 19.99 -4.53 -16.33
C TYR A 73 18.59 -3.92 -16.44
N GLU A 74 17.71 -4.56 -17.20
CA GLU A 74 16.32 -4.13 -17.31
C GLU A 74 15.61 -4.20 -15.95
N VAL A 75 15.77 -5.29 -15.23
CA VAL A 75 15.20 -5.46 -13.89
C VAL A 75 15.80 -4.43 -12.93
N ALA A 76 17.10 -4.18 -13.00
CA ALA A 76 17.76 -3.16 -12.18
C ALA A 76 17.12 -1.78 -12.42
N GLY A 77 16.84 -1.44 -13.67
CA GLY A 77 16.17 -0.18 -14.00
C GLY A 77 14.77 -0.09 -13.38
N GLN A 78 14.00 -1.18 -13.40
CA GLN A 78 12.69 -1.25 -12.80
C GLN A 78 12.76 -1.08 -11.28
N ILE A 79 13.76 -1.68 -10.64
CA ILE A 79 13.96 -1.56 -9.19
C ILE A 79 14.32 -0.11 -8.83
N ILE A 80 15.20 0.51 -9.60
CA ILE A 80 15.58 1.93 -9.39
C ILE A 80 14.33 2.80 -9.43
N LYS A 81 13.48 2.61 -10.42
CA LYS A 81 12.24 3.38 -10.54
C LYS A 81 11.32 3.14 -9.35
N SER A 82 11.16 1.89 -8.93
CA SER A 82 10.31 1.54 -7.79
C SER A 82 10.82 2.16 -6.49
N VAL A 83 12.13 2.15 -6.27
CA VAL A 83 12.74 2.78 -5.10
C VAL A 83 12.52 4.29 -5.14
N ALA A 84 12.71 4.91 -6.29
CA ALA A 84 12.48 6.35 -6.45
C ALA A 84 11.02 6.70 -6.17
N ASP A 85 10.06 5.94 -6.72
CA ASP A 85 8.64 6.17 -6.49
C ASP A 85 8.29 6.00 -5.00
N THR A 86 8.86 5.02 -4.33
CA THR A 86 8.64 4.79 -2.90
C THR A 86 9.23 5.93 -2.07
N THR A 87 10.40 6.42 -2.46
CA THR A 87 11.03 7.57 -1.80
C THR A 87 10.16 8.81 -1.94
N ASP A 88 9.59 9.05 -3.11
CA ASP A 88 8.67 10.15 -3.33
C ASP A 88 7.44 10.04 -2.41
N LYS A 89 6.90 8.84 -2.26
CA LYS A 89 5.79 8.60 -1.34
C LYS A 89 6.16 8.93 0.10
N LEU A 90 7.35 8.58 0.52
CA LEU A 90 7.84 8.90 1.86
C LEU A 90 7.93 10.41 2.05
N MET A 91 8.42 11.13 1.04
CA MET A 91 8.56 12.58 1.10
C MET A 91 7.20 13.30 1.09
N GLU A 92 6.17 12.67 0.53
CA GLU A 92 4.80 13.22 0.51
C GLU A 92 4.08 13.03 1.85
N LEU A 93 4.55 12.19 2.73
CA LEU A 93 3.96 12.04 4.04
C LEU A 93 4.15 13.29 4.87
#